data_b4bdacb0af15f8fcb62d991c09ce5e12
#
_entry.id   b4bdacb0af15f8fcb62d991c09ce5e12
#
_cell.length_a   1.000
_cell.length_b   1.000
_cell.length_c   1.000
_cell.angle_alpha   90.00
_cell.angle_beta   90.00
_cell.angle_gamma   90.00
#
_symmetry.space_group_name_H-M   'P 1'
#
loop_
_entity.id
_entity.type
_entity.pdbx_description
1 polymer ?
#
loop_
_entity_poly.entity_id
_entity_poly.type
_entity_poly.pdbx_seq_one_letter_code
_entity_poly.pdbx_strand_id
1 'polypeptide(L)'
;MTKLAVVLFNLGGPERLKDVKPFLFNLFRDPAIITLPAVARLPLAALIATTRERVAQANYAIMGGGSPLLAETGAQARALEAELGAQDPELDARCFIAMRYWRPFAKDVAAQVAAFAPDEIVLLPLYPQYSTTTTASSLKEWRSLYRGPGRARTVCCYPTATGLVGAHARAIRKVWEEAGKPQGVRLLFSAH
;
A
#
# COMPACT_ATOMS: atom_id res chain seq x y z
N MET A 1 -21.83 -18.63 7.82
CA MET A 1 -20.44 -18.20 7.69
C MET A 1 -20.43 -16.97 6.80
N THR A 2 -20.13 -15.79 7.35
CA THR A 2 -20.13 -14.52 6.63
C THR A 2 -18.80 -14.36 5.90
N LYS A 3 -18.83 -14.01 4.62
CA LYS A 3 -17.62 -13.77 3.83
C LYS A 3 -17.20 -12.32 3.90
N LEU A 4 -16.05 -12.05 4.47
CA LEU A 4 -15.46 -10.72 4.58
C LEU A 4 -14.23 -10.59 3.66
N ALA A 5 -14.29 -9.68 2.70
CA ALA A 5 -13.11 -9.27 1.95
C ALA A 5 -12.49 -8.02 2.57
N VAL A 6 -11.22 -8.07 2.96
CA VAL A 6 -10.45 -6.90 3.36
C VAL A 6 -9.52 -6.51 2.24
N VAL A 7 -9.74 -5.37 1.60
CA VAL A 7 -8.89 -4.88 0.51
C VAL A 7 -7.86 -3.92 1.08
N LEU A 8 -6.61 -4.37 1.11
CA LEU A 8 -5.46 -3.62 1.60
C LEU A 8 -4.87 -2.79 0.47
N PHE A 9 -4.98 -1.46 0.56
CA PHE A 9 -4.37 -0.56 -0.43
C PHE A 9 -3.00 -0.11 0.01
N ASN A 10 -2.04 -0.21 -0.91
CA ASN A 10 -0.71 0.32 -0.72
C ASN A 10 -0.16 0.90 -2.03
N LEU A 11 0.95 1.64 -1.94
CA LEU A 11 1.55 2.34 -3.07
C LEU A 11 2.02 1.38 -4.18
N GLY A 12 2.60 0.26 -3.77
CA GLY A 12 3.35 -0.62 -4.63
C GLY A 12 4.79 -0.14 -4.81
N GLY A 13 5.62 -1.03 -5.34
CA GLY A 13 7.02 -0.72 -5.61
C GLY A 13 7.62 -1.74 -6.58
N PRO A 14 8.71 -1.41 -7.27
CA PRO A 14 9.33 -2.31 -8.22
C PRO A 14 9.94 -3.51 -7.48
N GLU A 15 9.66 -4.72 -7.96
CA GLU A 15 10.19 -5.94 -7.35
C GLU A 15 11.63 -6.21 -7.78
N ARG A 16 12.04 -5.68 -8.93
CA ARG A 16 13.38 -5.82 -9.51
C ARG A 16 13.83 -4.50 -10.12
N LEU A 17 15.13 -4.29 -10.29
CA LEU A 17 15.69 -3.06 -10.85
C LEU A 17 15.10 -2.71 -12.24
N LYS A 18 14.83 -3.70 -13.08
CA LYS A 18 14.20 -3.50 -14.40
C LYS A 18 12.76 -2.97 -14.33
N ASP A 19 12.11 -3.15 -13.20
CA ASP A 19 10.72 -2.75 -12.97
C ASP A 19 10.62 -1.28 -12.51
N VAL A 20 11.76 -0.62 -12.23
CA VAL A 20 11.82 0.76 -11.71
C VAL A 20 11.24 1.76 -12.70
N LYS A 21 11.66 1.72 -13.97
CA LYS A 21 11.15 2.66 -14.98
C LYS A 21 9.64 2.56 -15.21
N PRO A 22 9.04 1.37 -15.44
CA PRO A 22 7.59 1.26 -15.58
C PRO A 22 6.84 1.61 -14.30
N PHE A 23 7.39 1.34 -13.12
CA PHE A 23 6.82 1.79 -11.86
C PHE A 23 6.78 3.34 -11.77
N LEU A 24 7.89 4.01 -12.06
CA LEU A 24 7.95 5.48 -12.08
C LEU A 24 6.97 6.08 -13.10
N PHE A 25 6.86 5.47 -14.27
CA PHE A 25 5.88 5.91 -15.27
C PHE A 25 4.44 5.79 -14.74
N ASN A 26 4.09 4.67 -14.10
CA ASN A 26 2.78 4.47 -13.49
C ASN A 26 2.49 5.51 -12.40
N LEU A 27 3.48 5.84 -11.58
CA LEU A 27 3.38 6.85 -10.53
C LEU A 27 3.11 8.22 -11.14
N PHE A 28 3.96 8.67 -12.06
CA PHE A 28 3.87 10.05 -12.59
C PHE A 28 2.75 10.26 -13.62
N ARG A 29 2.18 9.20 -14.19
CA ARG A 29 1.00 9.32 -15.06
C ARG A 29 -0.31 9.52 -14.29
N ASP A 30 -0.31 9.39 -12.95
CA ASP A 30 -1.51 9.60 -12.14
C ASP A 30 -1.87 11.10 -12.10
N PRO A 31 -3.12 11.48 -12.43
CA PRO A 31 -3.58 12.86 -12.29
C PRO A 31 -3.61 13.37 -10.85
N ALA A 32 -3.60 12.47 -9.86
CA ALA A 32 -3.47 12.84 -8.45
C ALA A 32 -2.04 13.31 -8.10
N ILE A 33 -1.02 12.90 -8.87
CA ILE A 33 0.39 13.28 -8.69
C ILE A 33 0.74 14.48 -9.58
N ILE A 34 0.37 14.40 -10.88
CA ILE A 34 0.60 15.49 -11.84
C ILE A 34 -0.74 15.90 -12.44
N THR A 35 -1.25 17.04 -12.04
CA THR A 35 -2.59 17.56 -12.36
C THR A 35 -2.75 18.09 -13.79
N LEU A 36 -1.77 17.88 -14.67
CA LEU A 36 -1.83 18.31 -16.07
C LEU A 36 -2.81 17.47 -16.89
N PRO A 37 -3.35 18.01 -18.00
CA PRO A 37 -4.11 17.21 -18.98
C PRO A 37 -3.29 16.02 -19.48
N ALA A 38 -3.96 14.91 -19.84
CA ALA A 38 -3.30 13.67 -20.21
C ALA A 38 -2.28 13.83 -21.35
N VAL A 39 -2.59 14.70 -22.33
CA VAL A 39 -1.71 14.99 -23.48
C VAL A 39 -0.35 15.54 -23.10
N ALA A 40 -0.27 16.30 -22.00
CA ALA A 40 0.98 16.84 -21.45
C ALA A 40 1.57 15.94 -20.35
N ARG A 41 0.71 15.36 -19.51
CA ARG A 41 1.12 14.49 -18.38
C ARG A 41 1.83 13.22 -18.83
N LEU A 42 1.32 12.53 -19.86
CA LEU A 42 1.91 11.25 -20.28
C LEU A 42 3.34 11.39 -20.84
N PRO A 43 3.64 12.34 -21.75
CA PRO A 43 5.02 12.59 -22.17
C PRO A 43 5.93 13.03 -21.03
N LEU A 44 5.44 13.89 -20.13
CA LEU A 44 6.19 14.32 -18.95
C LEU A 44 6.48 13.15 -18.01
N ALA A 45 5.52 12.28 -17.75
CA ALA A 45 5.72 11.08 -16.95
C ALA A 45 6.79 10.15 -17.55
N ALA A 46 6.78 9.97 -18.87
CA ALA A 46 7.77 9.17 -19.59
C ALA A 46 9.18 9.80 -19.48
N LEU A 47 9.29 11.12 -19.61
CA LEU A 47 10.54 11.86 -19.44
C LEU A 47 11.08 11.70 -18.02
N ILE A 48 10.26 11.93 -17.00
CA ILE A 48 10.64 11.79 -15.59
C ILE A 48 11.06 10.35 -15.30
N ALA A 49 10.29 9.36 -15.75
CA ALA A 49 10.62 7.96 -15.54
C ALA A 49 11.98 7.61 -16.15
N THR A 50 12.29 8.12 -17.35
CA THR A 50 13.56 7.87 -18.04
C THR A 50 14.74 8.56 -17.36
N THR A 51 14.58 9.83 -16.98
CA THR A 51 15.68 10.62 -16.38
C THR A 51 15.99 10.16 -14.94
N ARG A 52 14.97 9.69 -14.20
CA ARG A 52 15.15 9.22 -12.82
C ARG A 52 15.48 7.73 -12.69
N GLU A 53 15.36 6.95 -13.76
CA GLU A 53 15.54 5.50 -13.74
C GLU A 53 16.83 5.06 -13.04
N ARG A 54 17.99 5.58 -13.48
CA ARG A 54 19.31 5.18 -12.95
C ARG A 54 19.47 5.48 -11.46
N VAL A 55 19.08 6.69 -11.05
CA VAL A 55 19.17 7.09 -9.64
C VAL A 55 18.24 6.26 -8.76
N ALA A 56 17.02 6.01 -9.22
CA ALA A 56 16.09 5.16 -8.50
C ALA A 56 16.56 3.70 -8.44
N GLN A 57 17.11 3.16 -9.53
CA GLN A 57 17.71 1.81 -9.54
C GLN A 57 18.83 1.69 -8.53
N ALA A 58 19.72 2.70 -8.42
CA ALA A 58 20.79 2.72 -7.43
C ALA A 58 20.24 2.67 -5.99
N ASN A 59 19.18 3.44 -5.70
CA ASN A 59 18.52 3.42 -4.40
C ASN A 59 17.89 2.05 -4.09
N TYR A 60 17.18 1.45 -5.05
CA TYR A 60 16.61 0.12 -4.88
C TYR A 60 17.68 -0.99 -4.79
N ALA A 61 18.83 -0.82 -5.44
CA ALA A 61 19.96 -1.74 -5.28
C ALA A 61 20.47 -1.80 -3.83
N ILE A 62 20.56 -0.64 -3.15
CA ILE A 62 20.91 -0.56 -1.71
C ILE A 62 19.87 -1.28 -0.85
N MET A 63 18.61 -1.27 -1.25
CA MET A 63 17.49 -1.94 -0.56
C MET A 63 17.39 -3.45 -0.83
N GLY A 64 18.36 -4.03 -1.56
CA GLY A 64 18.34 -5.46 -1.90
C GLY A 64 17.83 -5.77 -3.32
N GLY A 65 17.77 -4.77 -4.22
CA GLY A 65 17.42 -4.95 -5.62
C GLY A 65 15.95 -4.72 -5.98
N GLY A 66 15.11 -4.42 -4.99
CA GLY A 66 13.69 -4.13 -5.17
C GLY A 66 13.04 -3.55 -3.92
N SER A 67 11.76 -3.29 -4.01
CA SER A 67 10.95 -2.81 -2.86
C SER A 67 10.50 -3.99 -2.00
N PRO A 68 10.68 -3.95 -0.67
CA PRO A 68 10.13 -4.96 0.24
C PRO A 68 8.61 -4.83 0.44
N LEU A 69 8.00 -3.78 -0.10
CA LEU A 69 6.64 -3.37 0.24
C LEU A 69 5.59 -4.46 0.02
N LEU A 70 5.70 -5.24 -1.08
CA LEU A 70 4.74 -6.32 -1.35
C LEU A 70 4.86 -7.45 -0.32
N ALA A 71 6.09 -7.85 0.02
CA ALA A 71 6.34 -8.90 1.00
C ALA A 71 5.85 -8.51 2.40
N GLU A 72 6.13 -7.27 2.82
CA GLU A 72 5.69 -6.70 4.09
C GLU A 72 4.16 -6.54 4.15
N THR A 73 3.54 -6.06 3.06
CA THR A 73 2.08 -6.00 2.96
C THR A 73 1.45 -7.40 3.03
N GLY A 74 2.10 -8.40 2.42
CA GLY A 74 1.67 -9.79 2.51
C GLY A 74 1.76 -10.36 3.94
N ALA A 75 2.79 -9.99 4.70
CA ALA A 75 2.90 -10.35 6.11
C ALA A 75 1.80 -9.71 6.95
N GLN A 76 1.48 -8.44 6.70
CA GLN A 76 0.37 -7.73 7.36
C GLN A 76 -0.99 -8.36 7.01
N ALA A 77 -1.20 -8.75 5.74
CA ALA A 77 -2.42 -9.42 5.30
C ALA A 77 -2.66 -10.73 6.06
N ARG A 78 -1.63 -11.59 6.11
CA ARG A 78 -1.72 -12.87 6.85
C ARG A 78 -1.95 -12.69 8.35
N ALA A 79 -1.29 -11.70 8.96
CA ALA A 79 -1.47 -11.41 10.38
C ALA A 79 -2.90 -10.91 10.67
N LEU A 80 -3.46 -10.08 9.78
CA LEU A 80 -4.83 -9.59 9.91
C LEU A 80 -5.86 -10.71 9.72
N GLU A 81 -5.67 -11.59 8.73
CA GLU A 81 -6.53 -12.77 8.54
C GLU A 81 -6.53 -13.68 9.77
N ALA A 82 -5.35 -13.95 10.32
CA ALA A 82 -5.21 -14.77 11.53
C ALA A 82 -5.93 -14.13 12.75
N GLU A 83 -5.78 -12.83 12.93
CA GLU A 83 -6.43 -12.11 14.02
C GLU A 83 -7.95 -12.09 13.87
N LEU A 84 -8.46 -11.82 12.67
CA LEU A 84 -9.89 -11.83 12.39
C LEU A 84 -10.51 -13.21 12.62
N GLY A 85 -9.85 -14.27 12.17
CA GLY A 85 -10.30 -15.64 12.40
C GLY A 85 -10.24 -16.08 13.87
N ALA A 86 -9.28 -15.55 14.65
CA ALA A 86 -9.20 -15.80 16.09
C ALA A 86 -10.32 -15.08 16.87
N GLN A 87 -10.73 -13.89 16.42
CA GLN A 87 -11.80 -13.12 17.04
C GLN A 87 -13.20 -13.65 16.69
N ASP A 88 -13.39 -14.15 15.47
CA ASP A 88 -14.66 -14.70 15.01
C ASP A 88 -14.42 -15.92 14.09
N PRO A 89 -14.49 -17.16 14.65
CA PRO A 89 -14.34 -18.39 13.88
C PRO A 89 -15.41 -18.66 12.81
N GLU A 90 -16.56 -17.96 12.88
CA GLU A 90 -17.64 -18.06 11.87
C GLU A 90 -17.39 -17.14 10.67
N LEU A 91 -16.34 -16.32 10.70
CA LEU A 91 -16.00 -15.37 9.67
C LEU A 91 -15.02 -15.99 8.64
N ASP A 92 -15.42 -16.11 7.36
CA ASP A 92 -14.47 -16.39 6.25
C ASP A 92 -13.84 -15.06 5.81
N ALA A 93 -12.81 -14.60 6.55
CA ALA A 93 -12.12 -13.36 6.26
C ALA A 93 -10.93 -13.60 5.32
N ARG A 94 -10.86 -12.84 4.21
CA ARG A 94 -9.73 -12.86 3.28
C ARG A 94 -9.22 -11.48 2.99
N CYS A 95 -7.90 -11.31 3.01
CA CYS A 95 -7.21 -10.10 2.65
C CYS A 95 -6.78 -10.12 1.18
N PHE A 96 -7.06 -9.04 0.48
CA PHE A 96 -6.69 -8.85 -0.93
C PHE A 96 -5.81 -7.61 -1.03
N ILE A 97 -4.60 -7.75 -1.57
CA ILE A 97 -3.64 -6.65 -1.67
C ILE A 97 -3.81 -5.94 -3.01
N ALA A 98 -4.17 -4.67 -2.99
CA ALA A 98 -4.32 -3.83 -4.18
C ALA A 98 -3.28 -2.71 -4.17
N MET A 99 -2.29 -2.83 -5.06
CA MET A 99 -1.24 -1.82 -5.21
C MET A 99 -1.65 -0.75 -6.22
N ARG A 100 -1.33 0.52 -5.92
CA ARG A 100 -1.74 1.65 -6.77
C ARG A 100 -0.88 1.78 -8.03
N TYR A 101 0.43 1.62 -7.93
CA TYR A 101 1.35 1.91 -9.04
C TYR A 101 2.17 0.71 -9.51
N TRP A 102 2.03 -0.43 -8.86
CA TRP A 102 2.66 -1.68 -9.25
C TRP A 102 1.73 -2.88 -9.00
N ARG A 103 2.22 -4.09 -9.24
CA ARG A 103 1.45 -5.33 -9.04
C ARG A 103 1.35 -5.70 -7.56
N PRO A 104 0.23 -6.37 -7.17
CA PRO A 104 -0.98 -6.63 -7.93
C PRO A 104 -1.84 -5.38 -8.11
N PHE A 105 -2.26 -5.10 -9.34
CA PHE A 105 -3.08 -3.92 -9.63
C PHE A 105 -4.52 -4.07 -9.15
N ALA A 106 -5.14 -2.95 -8.77
CA ALA A 106 -6.53 -2.91 -8.30
C ALA A 106 -7.52 -3.57 -9.27
N LYS A 107 -7.26 -3.53 -10.60
CA LYS A 107 -8.10 -4.19 -11.62
C LYS A 107 -8.13 -5.71 -11.44
N ASP A 108 -6.97 -6.33 -11.25
CA ASP A 108 -6.86 -7.78 -11.13
C ASP A 108 -7.43 -8.24 -9.78
N VAL A 109 -7.19 -7.45 -8.74
CA VAL A 109 -7.69 -7.70 -7.39
C VAL A 109 -9.22 -7.54 -7.32
N ALA A 110 -9.80 -6.57 -8.03
CA ALA A 110 -11.24 -6.40 -8.10
C ALA A 110 -11.95 -7.65 -8.68
N ALA A 111 -11.33 -8.29 -9.67
CA ALA A 111 -11.84 -9.56 -10.21
C ALA A 111 -11.76 -10.71 -9.19
N GLN A 112 -10.65 -10.78 -8.42
CA GLN A 112 -10.47 -11.80 -7.37
C GLN A 112 -11.50 -11.63 -6.25
N VAL A 113 -11.72 -10.38 -5.79
CA VAL A 113 -12.73 -10.09 -4.76
C VAL A 113 -14.14 -10.40 -5.27
N ALA A 114 -14.44 -10.09 -6.52
CA ALA A 114 -15.74 -10.43 -7.12
C ALA A 114 -15.96 -11.95 -7.20
N ALA A 115 -14.92 -12.72 -7.55
CA ALA A 115 -14.95 -14.18 -7.57
C ALA A 115 -15.08 -14.81 -6.18
N PHE A 116 -14.54 -14.17 -5.13
CA PHE A 116 -14.74 -14.57 -3.74
C PHE A 116 -16.19 -14.40 -3.29
N ALA A 117 -16.94 -13.50 -3.95
CA ALA A 117 -18.34 -13.17 -3.67
C ALA A 117 -18.59 -12.84 -2.18
N PRO A 118 -17.97 -11.77 -1.65
CA PRO A 118 -18.10 -11.39 -0.24
C PRO A 118 -19.48 -10.84 0.08
N ASP A 119 -19.92 -11.02 1.33
CA ASP A 119 -21.08 -10.35 1.90
C ASP A 119 -20.72 -8.91 2.31
N GLU A 120 -19.55 -8.74 2.93
CA GLU A 120 -19.01 -7.46 3.38
C GLU A 120 -17.60 -7.23 2.82
N ILE A 121 -17.29 -5.96 2.52
CA ILE A 121 -15.98 -5.52 2.04
C ILE A 121 -15.47 -4.40 2.94
N VAL A 122 -14.27 -4.56 3.47
CA VAL A 122 -13.55 -3.49 4.16
C VAL A 122 -12.45 -2.96 3.25
N LEU A 123 -12.54 -1.69 2.88
CA LEU A 123 -11.50 -0.98 2.14
C LEU A 123 -10.54 -0.36 3.16
N LEU A 124 -9.34 -0.92 3.26
CA LEU A 124 -8.33 -0.55 4.25
C LEU A 124 -7.06 0.00 3.58
N PRO A 125 -6.95 1.33 3.39
CA PRO A 125 -5.71 1.95 2.98
C PRO A 125 -4.63 1.79 4.06
N LEU A 126 -3.48 1.23 3.70
CA LEU A 126 -2.33 1.09 4.61
C LEU A 126 -1.51 2.40 4.69
N TYR A 127 -2.20 3.51 4.52
CA TYR A 127 -1.72 4.88 4.75
C TYR A 127 -2.43 5.41 5.99
N PRO A 128 -1.76 5.45 7.16
CA PRO A 128 -2.43 5.83 8.42
C PRO A 128 -3.05 7.22 8.38
N GLN A 129 -2.44 8.16 7.64
CA GLN A 129 -2.95 9.51 7.41
C GLN A 129 -3.68 9.59 6.07
N TYR A 130 -4.74 10.37 6.01
CA TYR A 130 -5.43 10.65 4.76
C TYR A 130 -4.61 11.57 3.85
N SER A 131 -4.53 11.22 2.57
CA SER A 131 -4.00 12.09 1.52
C SER A 131 -4.79 11.90 0.23
N THR A 132 -4.90 12.99 -0.55
CA THR A 132 -5.55 12.96 -1.87
C THR A 132 -4.76 12.14 -2.88
N THR A 133 -3.45 12.09 -2.74
CA THR A 133 -2.52 11.37 -3.63
C THR A 133 -2.38 9.89 -3.29
N THR A 134 -2.76 9.47 -2.10
CA THR A 134 -2.69 8.07 -1.63
C THR A 134 -4.09 7.48 -1.41
N THR A 135 -4.69 7.76 -0.25
CA THR A 135 -5.99 7.19 0.14
C THR A 135 -7.08 7.49 -0.88
N ALA A 136 -7.26 8.77 -1.24
CA ALA A 136 -8.33 9.16 -2.17
C ALA A 136 -8.10 8.59 -3.58
N SER A 137 -6.84 8.60 -4.07
CA SER A 137 -6.48 8.06 -5.38
C SER A 137 -6.78 6.55 -5.46
N SER A 138 -6.35 5.78 -4.46
CA SER A 138 -6.59 4.33 -4.40
C SER A 138 -8.09 3.98 -4.33
N LEU A 139 -8.84 4.68 -3.46
CA LEU A 139 -10.28 4.46 -3.32
C LEU A 139 -11.06 4.87 -4.57
N LYS A 140 -10.66 5.96 -5.25
CA LYS A 140 -11.26 6.39 -6.51
C LYS A 140 -11.07 5.34 -7.61
N GLU A 141 -9.85 4.81 -7.74
CA GLU A 141 -9.57 3.73 -8.69
C GLU A 141 -10.39 2.49 -8.38
N TRP A 142 -10.40 2.02 -7.13
CA TRP A 142 -11.19 0.86 -6.72
C TRP A 142 -12.66 1.00 -7.08
N ARG A 143 -13.29 2.13 -6.71
CA ARG A 143 -14.69 2.41 -7.02
C ARG A 143 -15.00 2.45 -8.51
N SER A 144 -14.03 2.78 -9.36
CA SER A 144 -14.19 2.75 -10.82
C SER A 144 -14.11 1.34 -11.40
N LEU A 145 -13.48 0.40 -10.71
CA LEU A 145 -13.18 -0.95 -11.21
C LEU A 145 -14.10 -2.03 -10.62
N TYR A 146 -14.39 -1.95 -9.31
CA TYR A 146 -15.16 -2.99 -8.64
C TYR A 146 -16.65 -2.93 -9.01
N ARG A 147 -17.20 -4.09 -9.44
CA ARG A 147 -18.62 -4.26 -9.81
C ARG A 147 -19.20 -5.54 -9.21
N GLY A 148 -18.50 -6.17 -8.28
CA GLY A 148 -18.95 -7.40 -7.63
C GLY A 148 -19.95 -7.16 -6.49
N PRO A 149 -20.40 -8.23 -5.82
CA PRO A 149 -21.27 -8.18 -4.66
C PRO A 149 -20.54 -7.68 -3.41
N GLY A 150 -21.28 -7.46 -2.34
CA GLY A 150 -20.80 -7.10 -1.01
C GLY A 150 -21.00 -5.63 -0.66
N ARG A 151 -21.27 -5.38 0.61
CA ARG A 151 -21.43 -4.03 1.16
C ARG A 151 -20.05 -3.46 1.54
N ALA A 152 -19.59 -2.43 0.84
CA ALA A 152 -18.29 -1.82 1.08
C ALA A 152 -18.34 -0.76 2.19
N ARG A 153 -17.40 -0.88 3.15
CA ARG A 153 -17.09 0.13 4.17
C ARG A 153 -15.63 0.56 4.01
N THR A 154 -15.32 1.80 4.33
CA THR A 154 -13.95 2.33 4.21
C THR A 154 -13.41 2.72 5.57
N VAL A 155 -12.22 2.22 5.91
CA VAL A 155 -11.40 2.75 7.00
C VAL A 155 -10.57 3.90 6.43
N CYS A 156 -11.00 5.14 6.70
CA CYS A 156 -10.36 6.30 6.07
C CYS A 156 -8.93 6.51 6.53
N CYS A 157 -8.73 6.55 7.85
CA CYS A 157 -7.47 6.94 8.48
C CYS A 157 -7.44 6.50 9.95
N TYR A 158 -6.24 6.23 10.46
CA TYR A 158 -6.04 5.72 11.83
C TYR A 158 -4.69 6.14 12.43
N PRO A 159 -4.26 7.43 12.29
CA PRO A 159 -2.92 7.86 12.70
C PRO A 159 -2.68 7.75 14.21
N THR A 160 -3.75 7.75 15.00
CA THR A 160 -3.70 7.67 16.47
C THR A 160 -4.12 6.31 17.01
N ALA A 161 -4.29 5.30 16.16
CA ALA A 161 -4.64 3.96 16.61
C ALA A 161 -3.56 3.42 17.58
N THR A 162 -3.98 2.98 18.76
CA THR A 162 -3.07 2.54 19.83
C THR A 162 -2.13 1.40 19.38
N GLY A 163 -2.64 0.47 18.56
CA GLY A 163 -1.85 -0.61 17.98
C GLY A 163 -0.73 -0.09 17.04
N LEU A 164 -1.04 0.91 16.20
CA LEU A 164 -0.04 1.53 15.31
C LEU A 164 1.02 2.28 16.11
N VAL A 165 0.59 3.13 17.05
CA VAL A 165 1.50 3.89 17.92
C VAL A 165 2.40 2.94 18.72
N GLY A 166 1.79 1.88 19.30
CA GLY A 166 2.52 0.86 20.05
C GLY A 166 3.53 0.08 19.19
N ALA A 167 3.18 -0.23 17.93
CA ALA A 167 4.12 -0.89 17.01
C ALA A 167 5.32 -0.01 16.68
N HIS A 168 5.11 1.28 16.39
CA HIS A 168 6.20 2.24 16.20
C HIS A 168 7.09 2.37 17.45
N ALA A 169 6.48 2.50 18.62
CA ALA A 169 7.24 2.61 19.88
C ALA A 169 8.10 1.37 20.14
N ARG A 170 7.58 0.16 19.87
CA ARG A 170 8.35 -1.08 19.97
C ARG A 170 9.51 -1.13 18.98
N ALA A 171 9.27 -0.76 17.72
CA ALA A 171 10.30 -0.74 16.69
C ALA A 171 11.45 0.24 17.05
N ILE A 172 11.11 1.45 17.49
CA ILE A 172 12.09 2.45 17.95
C ILE A 172 12.89 1.92 19.13
N ARG A 173 12.23 1.36 20.13
CA ARG A 173 12.88 0.80 21.32
C ARG A 173 13.84 -0.33 20.96
N LYS A 174 13.41 -1.23 20.08
CA LYS A 174 14.26 -2.33 19.61
C LYS A 174 15.56 -1.81 19.00
N VAL A 175 15.49 -0.87 18.05
CA VAL A 175 16.67 -0.29 17.39
C VAL A 175 17.58 0.43 18.40
N TRP A 176 16.99 1.16 19.37
CA TRP A 176 17.75 1.83 20.42
C TRP A 176 18.47 0.84 21.35
N GLU A 177 17.83 -0.27 21.69
CA GLU A 177 18.42 -1.34 22.51
C GLU A 177 19.54 -2.07 21.77
N GLU A 178 19.31 -2.43 20.50
CA GLU A 178 20.32 -3.06 19.63
C GLU A 178 21.56 -2.17 19.43
N ALA A 179 21.38 -0.85 19.43
CA ALA A 179 22.47 0.12 19.37
C ALA A 179 23.20 0.32 20.72
N GLY A 180 22.89 -0.46 21.79
CA GLY A 180 23.51 -0.34 23.08
C GLY A 180 22.98 0.79 23.95
N LYS A 181 21.75 1.25 23.73
CA LYS A 181 21.05 2.29 24.50
C LYS A 181 21.84 3.62 24.61
N PRO A 182 22.29 4.18 23.45
CA PRO A 182 23.10 5.39 23.47
C PRO A 182 22.35 6.57 24.08
N GLN A 183 23.12 7.46 24.75
CA GLN A 183 22.61 8.72 25.30
C GLN A 183 22.54 9.79 24.18
N GLY A 184 21.66 10.79 24.35
CA GLY A 184 21.58 11.94 23.43
C GLY A 184 21.04 11.61 22.02
N VAL A 185 20.19 10.57 21.90
CA VAL A 185 19.61 10.14 20.63
C VAL A 185 18.66 11.18 20.08
N ARG A 186 18.71 11.42 18.76
CA ARG A 186 17.67 12.14 18.02
C ARG A 186 16.83 11.16 17.21
N LEU A 187 15.52 11.26 17.36
CA LEU A 187 14.56 10.51 16.55
C LEU A 187 14.10 11.40 15.39
N LEU A 188 14.35 10.96 14.15
CA LEU A 188 13.93 11.65 12.96
C LEU A 188 12.72 10.93 12.37
N PHE A 189 11.60 11.64 12.25
CA PHE A 189 10.41 11.16 11.53
C PHE A 189 10.45 11.66 10.09
N SER A 190 10.38 10.72 9.13
CA SER A 190 10.17 11.05 7.73
C SER A 190 8.67 11.04 7.46
N ALA A 191 8.09 12.21 7.19
CA ALA A 191 6.71 12.35 6.79
C ALA A 191 6.59 12.39 5.26
N HIS A 192 5.54 11.80 4.72
CA HIS A 192 5.24 11.79 3.29
C HIS A 192 4.04 12.71 3.00
#